data_603468959715949692302edaecb3dd08
#
_entry.id   603468959715949692302edaecb3dd08
#
_cell.length_a   1.000
_cell.length_b   1.000
_cell.length_c   1.000
_cell.angle_alpha   90.00
_cell.angle_beta   90.00
_cell.angle_gamma   90.00
#
_symmetry.space_group_name_H-M   'P 1'
#
loop_
_entity.id
_entity.type
_entity.pdbx_description
1 polymer ?
#
loop_
_entity_poly.entity_id
_entity_poly.type
_entity_poly.pdbx_seq_one_letter_code
_entity_poly.pdbx_strand_id
1 'polypeptide(L)' 'MPQIIPIKELKNTSEISEMCHGTDEPIYITKNGYGDMVIMSMEVYEQVMRKITDIKMRREDI' A
#
# COMPACT_ATOMS: atom_id res chain seq x y z
N MET A 1 12.95 -3.64 2.28
CA MET A 1 12.32 -3.46 3.55
C MET A 1 11.13 -2.57 3.43
N PRO A 2 9.99 -2.96 3.94
CA PRO A 2 8.81 -2.09 3.86
C PRO A 2 8.99 -0.88 4.75
N GLN A 3 8.41 0.22 4.36
CA GLN A 3 8.45 1.42 5.15
C GLN A 3 7.26 1.43 6.08
N ILE A 4 7.47 1.97 7.26
CA ILE A 4 6.43 2.05 8.28
C ILE A 4 6.42 3.48 8.79
N ILE A 5 5.30 4.16 8.68
CA ILE A 5 5.21 5.54 9.12
C ILE A 5 3.95 5.74 9.97
N PRO A 6 3.97 6.70 10.89
CA PRO A 6 2.80 6.96 11.72
C PRO A 6 1.73 7.68 10.92
N ILE A 7 0.49 7.46 11.28
CA ILE A 7 -0.64 8.00 10.53
C ILE A 7 -0.61 9.53 10.46
N LYS A 8 -0.05 10.18 11.44
CA LYS A 8 -0.02 11.65 11.41
C LYS A 8 0.82 12.18 10.27
N GLU A 9 1.71 11.37 9.71
CA GLU A 9 2.52 11.81 8.60
C GLU A 9 1.72 11.94 7.32
N LEU A 10 0.52 11.42 7.30
CA LEU A 10 -0.31 11.52 6.10
C LEU A 10 -0.75 12.94 5.81
N LYS A 11 -0.48 13.87 6.71
CA LYS A 11 -0.80 15.25 6.44
C LYS A 11 0.11 15.80 5.37
N ASN A 12 1.30 15.25 5.23
CA ASN A 12 2.28 15.73 4.26
C ASN A 12 2.02 15.07 2.92
N THR A 13 0.98 15.51 2.26
CA THR A 13 0.47 14.79 1.09
C THR A 13 1.48 14.69 -0.05
N SER A 14 2.25 15.76 -0.28
CA SER A 14 3.24 15.72 -1.35
C SER A 14 4.33 14.71 -1.06
N GLU A 15 4.80 14.67 0.17
CA GLU A 15 5.84 13.73 0.55
C GLU A 15 5.34 12.31 0.50
N ILE A 16 4.11 12.10 0.94
CA ILE A 16 3.52 10.77 0.92
C ILE A 16 3.40 10.28 -0.52
N SER A 17 2.97 11.16 -1.41
CA SER A 17 2.84 10.79 -2.81
C SER A 17 4.20 10.40 -3.38
N GLU A 18 5.24 11.17 -3.06
CA GLU A 18 6.57 10.86 -3.55
C GLU A 18 7.08 9.54 -2.99
N MET A 19 6.82 9.28 -1.73
CA MET A 19 7.24 8.02 -1.13
C MET A 19 6.58 6.85 -1.80
N CYS A 20 5.29 6.96 -2.07
CA CYS A 20 4.56 5.86 -2.69
C CYS A 20 5.04 5.62 -4.12
N HIS A 21 5.38 6.68 -4.84
CA HIS A 21 5.85 6.52 -6.21
C HIS A 21 7.33 6.12 -6.27
N GLY A 22 8.04 6.31 -5.18
CA GLY A 22 9.45 5.97 -5.14
C GLY A 22 9.74 4.53 -4.73
N THR A 23 8.71 3.77 -4.42
CA THR A 23 8.89 2.39 -4.01
C THR A 23 7.90 1.50 -4.76
N ASP A 24 8.21 0.24 -4.90
CA ASP A 24 7.29 -0.70 -5.53
C ASP A 24 6.67 -1.62 -4.48
N GLU A 25 6.67 -1.20 -3.22
CA GLU A 25 6.07 -1.94 -2.14
C GLU A 25 5.08 -1.06 -1.40
N PRO A 26 4.06 -1.65 -0.77
CA PRO A 26 3.15 -0.87 0.05
C PRO A 26 3.86 -0.27 1.25
N ILE A 27 3.33 0.85 1.73
CA ILE A 27 3.86 1.51 2.91
C ILE A 27 2.86 1.29 4.04
N TYR A 28 3.34 0.80 5.16
CA TYR A 28 2.47 0.49 6.29
C TYR A 28 2.26 1.73 7.15
N ILE A 29 1.02 1.98 7.51
CA ILE A 29 0.65 3.12 8.33
C ILE A 29 0.25 2.62 9.70
N THR A 30 0.83 3.20 10.75
CA THR A 30 0.53 2.79 12.10
C THR A 30 -0.23 3.88 12.84
N LYS A 31 -1.02 3.46 13.82
CA LYS A 31 -1.72 4.38 14.67
C LYS A 31 -1.55 3.85 16.08
N ASN A 32 -1.03 4.70 16.97
CA ASN A 32 -0.77 4.31 18.36
C ASN A 32 0.15 3.09 18.44
N GLY A 33 1.09 3.01 17.52
CA GLY A 33 2.06 1.91 17.53
C GLY A 33 1.59 0.62 16.91
N TYR A 34 0.36 0.59 16.39
CA TYR A 34 -0.17 -0.63 15.77
C TYR A 34 -0.44 -0.41 14.30
N GLY A 35 -0.33 -1.48 13.53
CA GLY A 35 -0.66 -1.41 12.12
C GLY A 35 -2.12 -1.04 11.94
N ASP A 36 -2.37 -0.03 11.13
CA ASP A 36 -3.72 0.47 10.93
C ASP A 36 -4.17 0.35 9.49
N MET A 37 -3.32 0.71 8.55
CA MET A 37 -3.68 0.63 7.16
C MET A 37 -2.42 0.57 6.30
N VAL A 38 -2.61 0.44 5.01
CA VAL A 38 -1.51 0.36 4.06
C VAL A 38 -1.81 1.33 2.95
N ILE A 39 -0.79 2.04 2.45
CA ILE A 39 -0.96 2.92 1.31
C ILE A 39 0.02 2.50 0.23
N MET A 40 -0.32 2.79 -1.01
CA MET A 40 0.54 2.43 -2.12
C MET A 40 0.14 3.24 -3.34
N SER A 41 1.04 3.31 -4.32
CA SER A 41 0.73 3.99 -5.55
C SER A 41 -0.23 3.14 -6.36
N MET A 42 -0.88 3.75 -7.35
CA MET A 42 -1.78 3.00 -8.21
C MET A 42 -1.05 1.90 -8.95
N GLU A 43 0.19 2.16 -9.33
CA GLU A 43 0.98 1.15 -10.02
C GLU A 43 1.24 -0.06 -9.15
N VAL A 44 1.61 0.18 -7.89
CA VAL A 44 1.85 -0.92 -6.97
C VAL A 44 0.55 -1.66 -6.70
N TYR A 45 -0.54 -0.91 -6.52
CA TYR A 45 -1.83 -1.51 -6.27
C TYR A 45 -2.23 -2.44 -7.42
N GLU A 46 -2.03 -2.00 -8.64
CA GLU A 46 -2.39 -2.83 -9.78
C GLU A 46 -1.55 -4.09 -9.86
N GLN A 47 -0.27 -3.99 -9.49
CA GLN A 47 0.57 -5.18 -9.49
C GLN A 47 0.12 -6.17 -8.43
N VAL A 48 -0.21 -5.67 -7.25
CA VAL A 48 -0.68 -6.53 -6.17
C VAL A 48 -2.00 -7.19 -6.55
N MET A 49 -2.93 -6.42 -7.10
CA MET A 49 -4.23 -6.96 -7.47
C MET A 49 -4.14 -7.93 -8.62
N ARG A 50 -3.20 -7.70 -9.52
CA ARG A 50 -3.01 -8.61 -10.63
C ARG A 50 -2.55 -9.97 -10.14
N LYS A 51 -1.64 -10.00 -9.15
CA LYS A 51 -1.19 -11.26 -8.58
C LYS A 51 -2.31 -11.96 -7.85
N ILE A 52 -3.12 -11.22 -7.13
CA ILE A 52 -4.23 -11.80 -6.41
C ILE A 52 -5.25 -12.35 -7.38
N THR A 53 -5.49 -11.63 -8.47
CA THR A 53 -6.43 -12.07 -9.48
C THR A 53 -5.98 -13.37 -10.13
N ASP A 54 -4.70 -13.49 -10.40
CA ASP A 54 -4.18 -14.73 -10.96
C ASP A 54 -4.43 -15.91 -10.03
N ILE A 55 -4.24 -15.69 -8.73
CA ILE A 55 -4.46 -16.75 -7.78
C ILE A 55 -5.93 -17.07 -7.64
N LYS A 56 -6.79 -16.08 -7.63
CA LYS A 56 -8.19 -16.29 -7.44
C LYS A 56 -8.98 -16.49 -8.68
N MET A 57 -8.39 -16.46 -9.82
CA MET A 57 -9.08 -16.59 -10.99
C MET A 57 -9.91 -17.72 -11.08
N ARG A 58 -9.59 -18.75 -10.45
CA ARG A 58 -10.36 -19.87 -10.47
C ARG A 58 -11.49 -19.76 -9.64
N ARG A 59 -11.60 -18.99 -8.75
CA ARG A 59 -12.69 -18.97 -7.91
C ARG A 59 -13.53 -17.97 -8.39
N GLU A 60 -13.40 -17.21 -9.01
CA GLU A 60 -14.03 -16.32 -9.40
C GLU A 60 -15.24 -16.18 -9.34
N ASP A 61 -15.72 -16.62 -9.09
CA ASP A 61 -16.89 -16.67 -8.95
C ASP A 61 -17.36 -15.58 -8.42
N ILE A 62 -17.03 -14.86 -8.13
CA ILE A 62 -17.46 -13.88 -7.58
C ILE A 62 -17.69 -13.00 -8.32
#